data_145a07d728da2355f8713cd3d4fa6575
#
_entry.id   145a07d728da2355f8713cd3d4fa6575
#
_cell.length_a   1.000
_cell.length_b   1.000
_cell.length_c   1.000
_cell.angle_alpha   90.00
_cell.angle_beta   90.00
_cell.angle_gamma   90.00
#
_symmetry.space_group_name_H-M   'P 1'
#
loop_
_entity.id
_entity.type
_entity.pdbx_description
1 polymer ?
#
loop_
_entity_poly.entity_id
_entity_poly.type
_entity_poly.pdbx_seq_one_letter_code
_entity_poly.pdbx_strand_id
1 'polypeptide(L)'
;MIGATLPGVPAVALGRNRFIAWGTTNVAADVEDLYRERIDATGRFAEYRGNQEPLTILSEIIKVKGAAPVQIEVRITRHGPLVSDAINANNAALVADPKPAPLDPLAFRWTALDPDDTTLAAFLKLNDARNWDDFTNALRYFVVPSQNFVYGDVDGHIGYYAPGRIPIRAGGDGSLPIEGWSGDTEWTGWIPFDQLPHLYDPPEHFIVTANNRPAPAGYPHLLGHEWPEPYRAQRITDLLSDAGRSVRLQPDGTRSGLTPDDFARIQADTLSQHAKTLLPVLLPLAHPTDPDGQRALAVLRDWNGDARGDLAAPAIFEAWFLKLVPALVGDDLGPRVTENYLGRFSFTTRFLVSTLGSQAVRLKADTTSANGTTTGVQLLPADPAARDSAWCDDVRTPGVRERCEEAVTAALNDAVADLTVRLGRDLTRWRWDEVHRAVFPHQLDSIAMLRPILSRSIPNGGDWSTVNVGTVSADRPYEQRSVASYREIIDLSPANDSRFIDAVGESGHPLSRHYDDFLQDWQKVRYRPMRMERKDVEAGAIGHLRLTPR
;
A
#
# COMPACT_ATOMS: atom_id res chain seq x y z
N MET A 1 -10.58 24.43 10.53
CA MET A 1 -10.27 23.13 9.95
C MET A 1 -9.48 22.28 10.94
N ILE A 2 -9.53 20.97 10.77
CA ILE A 2 -8.86 20.00 11.62
C ILE A 2 -8.52 18.74 10.79
N GLY A 3 -7.42 18.06 11.08
CA GLY A 3 -6.99 16.86 10.37
C GLY A 3 -5.49 16.65 10.47
N ALA A 4 -4.97 15.71 9.67
CA ALA A 4 -3.54 15.40 9.59
C ALA A 4 -2.82 16.35 8.62
N THR A 5 -1.63 16.77 9.02
CA THR A 5 -0.71 17.57 8.19
C THR A 5 0.53 16.75 7.86
N LEU A 6 1.26 17.16 6.84
CA LEU A 6 2.59 16.61 6.55
C LEU A 6 3.68 17.55 7.10
N PRO A 7 4.78 17.04 7.66
CA PRO A 7 5.88 17.87 8.14
C PRO A 7 6.39 18.84 7.07
N GLY A 8 6.37 20.14 7.39
CA GLY A 8 6.78 21.21 6.47
C GLY A 8 5.70 21.71 5.50
N VAL A 9 4.51 21.09 5.46
CA VAL A 9 3.39 21.51 4.62
C VAL A 9 2.38 22.28 5.47
N PRO A 10 2.12 23.58 5.21
CA PRO A 10 1.20 24.40 6.00
C PRO A 10 -0.26 24.22 5.54
N ALA A 11 -0.70 22.98 5.39
CA ALA A 11 -2.04 22.61 4.95
C ALA A 11 -2.50 21.30 5.61
N VAL A 12 -3.81 21.13 5.78
CA VAL A 12 -4.41 19.85 6.17
C VAL A 12 -4.48 18.96 4.93
N ALA A 13 -3.79 17.82 4.98
CA ALA A 13 -3.74 16.84 3.90
C ALA A 13 -4.98 15.92 3.90
N LEU A 14 -5.42 15.50 5.09
CA LEU A 14 -6.61 14.66 5.34
C LEU A 14 -7.40 15.30 6.47
N GLY A 15 -8.72 15.39 6.35
CA GLY A 15 -9.54 15.95 7.42
C GLY A 15 -10.77 16.70 6.94
N ARG A 16 -11.09 17.77 7.63
CA ARG A 16 -12.29 18.59 7.34
C ARG A 16 -12.10 20.07 7.63
N ASN A 17 -12.89 20.87 6.94
CA ASN A 17 -13.21 22.22 7.36
C ASN A 17 -14.67 22.27 7.89
N ARG A 18 -15.35 23.44 7.85
CA ARG A 18 -16.74 23.59 8.31
C ARG A 18 -17.76 23.03 7.32
N PHE A 19 -17.40 22.89 6.06
CA PHE A 19 -18.31 22.62 4.95
C PHE A 19 -18.10 21.24 4.36
N ILE A 20 -16.84 20.81 4.22
CA ILE A 20 -16.47 19.56 3.55
C ILE A 20 -15.50 18.75 4.38
N ALA A 21 -15.45 17.46 4.09
CA ALA A 21 -14.42 16.53 4.54
C ALA A 21 -13.76 15.83 3.35
N TRP A 22 -12.49 15.46 3.52
CA TRP A 22 -11.75 14.71 2.49
C TRP A 22 -10.77 13.74 3.12
N GLY A 23 -10.58 12.62 2.43
CA GLY A 23 -9.59 11.60 2.76
C GLY A 23 -8.94 11.08 1.50
N THR A 24 -7.75 10.47 1.60
CA THR A 24 -7.01 9.99 0.43
C THR A 24 -6.48 8.58 0.59
N THR A 25 -6.35 7.89 -0.56
CA THR A 25 -5.57 6.66 -0.70
C THR A 25 -4.75 6.71 -2.00
N ASN A 26 -3.64 5.97 -2.08
CA ASN A 26 -2.82 5.97 -3.29
C ASN A 26 -3.59 5.36 -4.48
N VAL A 27 -3.48 6.01 -5.66
CA VAL A 27 -3.99 5.47 -6.93
C VAL A 27 -3.07 4.40 -7.49
N ALA A 28 -1.77 4.49 -7.26
CA ALA A 28 -0.73 3.70 -7.93
C ALA A 28 -0.77 3.86 -9.46
N ALA A 29 -0.99 5.10 -9.93
CA ALA A 29 -0.92 5.40 -11.35
C ALA A 29 0.53 5.29 -11.85
N ASP A 30 0.67 4.80 -13.09
CA ASP A 30 1.96 4.71 -13.77
C ASP A 30 2.34 6.08 -14.37
N VAL A 31 3.17 6.81 -13.65
CA VAL A 31 3.61 8.18 -13.92
C VAL A 31 5.12 8.31 -14.10
N GLU A 32 5.76 7.17 -14.32
CA GLU A 32 7.22 7.03 -14.40
C GLU A 32 7.59 6.18 -15.62
N ASP A 33 8.67 6.56 -16.34
CA ASP A 33 9.26 5.76 -17.40
C ASP A 33 10.78 5.76 -17.31
N LEU A 34 11.39 4.66 -17.72
CA LEU A 34 12.83 4.57 -17.94
C LEU A 34 13.13 4.59 -19.43
N TYR A 35 13.96 5.56 -19.85
CA TYR A 35 14.44 5.68 -21.22
C TYR A 35 15.88 5.22 -21.32
N ARG A 36 16.15 4.23 -22.17
CA ARG A 36 17.52 3.88 -22.57
C ARG A 36 18.05 4.97 -23.48
N GLU A 37 19.20 5.51 -23.14
CA GLU A 37 19.79 6.62 -23.88
C GLU A 37 21.06 6.20 -24.61
N ARG A 38 21.31 6.83 -25.77
CA ARG A 38 22.58 6.73 -26.48
C ARG A 38 23.39 7.97 -26.22
N ILE A 39 24.35 7.84 -25.30
CA ILE A 39 25.23 8.95 -24.91
C ILE A 39 26.50 8.86 -25.74
N ASP A 40 26.98 10.01 -26.24
CA ASP A 40 28.23 10.11 -27.00
C ASP A 40 29.47 9.80 -26.16
N ALA A 41 30.61 9.58 -26.83
CA ALA A 41 31.87 9.25 -26.14
C ALA A 41 32.38 10.35 -25.19
N THR A 42 31.92 11.59 -25.34
CA THR A 42 32.26 12.70 -24.44
C THR A 42 31.40 12.70 -23.18
N GLY A 43 30.29 11.95 -23.14
CA GLY A 43 29.32 11.94 -22.06
C GLY A 43 28.48 13.22 -21.95
N ARG A 44 28.45 14.04 -23.02
CA ARG A 44 27.86 15.39 -23.01
C ARG A 44 26.65 15.54 -23.92
N PHE A 45 26.40 14.59 -24.80
CA PHE A 45 25.31 14.62 -25.76
C PHE A 45 24.55 13.30 -25.76
N ALA A 46 23.24 13.36 -25.96
CA ALA A 46 22.36 12.22 -26.21
C ALA A 46 21.84 12.23 -27.66
N GLU A 47 21.73 11.06 -28.27
CA GLU A 47 21.10 10.92 -29.59
C GLU A 47 19.58 11.07 -29.47
N TYR A 48 18.98 11.92 -30.34
CA TYR A 48 17.54 12.02 -30.45
C TYR A 48 17.16 12.31 -31.93
N ARG A 49 16.36 11.41 -32.53
CA ARG A 49 15.93 11.50 -33.94
C ARG A 49 17.08 11.77 -34.91
N GLY A 50 18.21 11.09 -34.68
CA GLY A 50 19.42 11.22 -35.50
C GLY A 50 20.26 12.47 -35.25
N ASN A 51 19.89 13.32 -34.26
CA ASN A 51 20.65 14.50 -33.88
C ASN A 51 21.29 14.28 -32.48
N GLN A 52 22.35 15.07 -32.23
CA GLN A 52 22.99 15.10 -30.89
C GLN A 52 22.42 16.26 -30.09
N GLU A 53 21.72 15.96 -28.99
CA GLU A 53 21.19 16.97 -28.07
C GLU A 53 22.13 17.09 -26.84
N PRO A 54 22.48 18.32 -26.44
CA PRO A 54 23.35 18.52 -25.28
C PRO A 54 22.63 18.12 -23.98
N LEU A 55 23.35 17.44 -23.08
CA LEU A 55 22.87 17.16 -21.74
C LEU A 55 22.90 18.43 -20.89
N THR A 56 21.92 18.59 -19.99
CA THR A 56 22.05 19.50 -18.85
C THR A 56 22.91 18.81 -17.79
N ILE A 57 23.95 19.49 -17.34
CA ILE A 57 24.86 18.96 -16.32
C ILE A 57 24.83 19.88 -15.11
N LEU A 58 24.37 19.34 -13.97
CA LEU A 58 24.38 20.03 -12.68
C LEU A 58 25.54 19.52 -11.87
N SER A 59 26.40 20.44 -11.38
CA SER A 59 27.49 20.12 -10.49
C SER A 59 27.06 20.38 -9.06
N GLU A 60 27.04 19.34 -8.23
CA GLU A 60 26.63 19.40 -6.84
C GLU A 60 27.78 19.07 -5.91
N ILE A 61 27.90 19.81 -4.79
CA ILE A 61 28.92 19.62 -3.78
C ILE A 61 28.27 19.17 -2.48
N ILE A 62 28.51 17.91 -2.11
CA ILE A 62 28.05 17.33 -0.84
C ILE A 62 29.09 17.56 0.23
N LYS A 63 28.76 18.39 1.21
CA LYS A 63 29.64 18.62 2.38
C LYS A 63 29.51 17.45 3.35
N VAL A 64 30.60 16.72 3.58
CA VAL A 64 30.66 15.57 4.47
C VAL A 64 31.29 15.96 5.79
N LYS A 65 30.60 15.74 6.92
CA LYS A 65 31.13 16.05 8.26
C LYS A 65 32.37 15.19 8.57
N GLY A 66 33.50 15.83 8.78
CA GLY A 66 34.76 15.16 9.13
C GLY A 66 35.50 14.51 7.94
N ALA A 67 35.07 14.79 6.70
CA ALA A 67 35.72 14.33 5.48
C ALA A 67 35.76 15.44 4.42
N ALA A 68 36.49 15.20 3.32
CA ALA A 68 36.50 16.10 2.17
C ALA A 68 35.12 16.16 1.51
N PRO A 69 34.69 17.30 0.96
CA PRO A 69 33.48 17.39 0.17
C PRO A 69 33.53 16.43 -1.03
N VAL A 70 32.38 15.86 -1.36
CA VAL A 70 32.20 15.01 -2.55
C VAL A 70 31.52 15.85 -3.63
N GLN A 71 32.14 15.95 -4.80
CA GLN A 71 31.53 16.57 -5.97
C GLN A 71 30.91 15.48 -6.85
N ILE A 72 29.68 15.71 -7.27
CA ILE A 72 28.96 14.85 -8.21
C ILE A 72 28.47 15.67 -9.40
N GLU A 73 28.36 15.05 -10.57
CA GLU A 73 27.69 15.59 -11.74
C GLU A 73 26.39 14.84 -11.95
N VAL A 74 25.27 15.55 -11.98
CA VAL A 74 23.96 15.01 -12.38
C VAL A 74 23.76 15.32 -13.85
N ARG A 75 23.78 14.29 -14.68
CA ARG A 75 23.55 14.37 -16.13
C ARG A 75 22.08 14.19 -16.42
N ILE A 76 21.49 15.11 -17.15
CA ILE A 76 20.05 15.15 -17.44
C ILE A 76 19.85 15.21 -18.94
N THR A 77 19.12 14.24 -19.49
CA THR A 77 18.65 14.21 -20.88
C THR A 77 17.30 14.93 -20.98
N ARG A 78 16.74 14.98 -22.17
CA ARG A 78 15.34 15.44 -22.38
C ARG A 78 14.30 14.63 -21.60
N HIS A 79 14.61 13.36 -21.29
CA HIS A 79 13.73 12.44 -20.56
C HIS A 79 13.94 12.48 -19.03
N GLY A 80 14.98 13.18 -18.56
CA GLY A 80 15.25 13.32 -17.13
C GLY A 80 16.67 12.93 -16.72
N PRO A 81 16.95 12.84 -15.42
CA PRO A 81 18.26 12.48 -14.91
C PRO A 81 18.65 11.04 -15.25
N LEU A 82 19.94 10.82 -15.54
CA LEU A 82 20.51 9.49 -15.76
C LEU A 82 20.65 8.75 -14.41
N VAL A 83 19.61 8.02 -14.01
CA VAL A 83 19.63 7.27 -12.73
C VAL A 83 20.62 6.11 -12.76
N SER A 84 20.97 5.59 -13.95
CA SER A 84 22.04 4.59 -14.12
C SER A 84 23.38 5.05 -13.55
N ASP A 85 23.68 6.34 -13.57
CA ASP A 85 24.93 6.88 -13.02
C ASP A 85 25.05 6.63 -11.51
N ALA A 86 23.97 6.90 -10.78
CA ALA A 86 23.91 6.67 -9.33
C ALA A 86 23.90 5.17 -9.00
N ILE A 87 23.16 4.37 -9.77
CA ILE A 87 23.10 2.91 -9.58
C ILE A 87 24.47 2.29 -9.83
N ASN A 88 25.13 2.66 -10.94
CA ASN A 88 26.45 2.15 -11.28
C ASN A 88 27.52 2.57 -10.25
N ALA A 89 27.47 3.80 -9.76
CA ALA A 89 28.37 4.26 -8.69
C ALA A 89 28.16 3.46 -7.40
N ASN A 90 26.91 3.20 -7.01
CA ASN A 90 26.58 2.38 -5.86
C ASN A 90 27.05 0.92 -6.04
N ASN A 91 26.77 0.30 -7.20
CA ASN A 91 27.19 -1.06 -7.51
C ASN A 91 28.72 -1.20 -7.50
N ALA A 92 29.45 -0.21 -7.98
CA ALA A 92 30.91 -0.19 -7.93
C ALA A 92 31.47 -0.19 -6.51
N ALA A 93 30.74 0.43 -5.56
CA ALA A 93 31.12 0.49 -4.14
C ALA A 93 30.75 -0.79 -3.36
N LEU A 94 29.90 -1.69 -3.92
CA LEU A 94 29.52 -2.91 -3.24
C LEU A 94 30.70 -3.90 -3.12
N VAL A 95 30.75 -4.56 -1.95
CA VAL A 95 31.63 -5.72 -1.71
C VAL A 95 30.86 -6.98 -2.14
N ALA A 96 30.70 -7.18 -3.45
CA ALA A 96 30.02 -8.33 -4.02
C ALA A 96 30.94 -9.03 -5.04
N ASP A 97 30.84 -10.37 -5.12
CA ASP A 97 31.56 -11.17 -6.10
C ASP A 97 30.59 -12.22 -6.69
N PRO A 98 30.26 -12.19 -8.01
CA PRO A 98 30.67 -11.14 -8.94
C PRO A 98 29.94 -9.81 -8.71
N LYS A 99 30.59 -8.68 -9.04
CA LYS A 99 29.94 -7.37 -9.03
C LYS A 99 28.86 -7.31 -10.13
N PRO A 100 27.73 -6.63 -9.88
CA PRO A 100 26.74 -6.38 -10.92
C PRO A 100 27.37 -5.69 -12.13
N ALA A 101 27.01 -6.11 -13.33
CA ALA A 101 27.41 -5.41 -14.55
C ALA A 101 26.88 -3.97 -14.54
N PRO A 102 27.64 -2.99 -15.07
CA PRO A 102 27.12 -1.63 -15.22
C PRO A 102 25.87 -1.62 -16.12
N LEU A 103 24.90 -0.82 -15.72
CA LEU A 103 23.72 -0.54 -16.52
C LEU A 103 24.09 0.40 -17.68
N ASP A 104 23.48 0.20 -18.84
CA ASP A 104 23.46 1.17 -19.90
C ASP A 104 22.81 2.48 -19.42
N PRO A 105 23.07 3.62 -20.09
CA PRO A 105 22.46 4.90 -19.69
C PRO A 105 20.95 4.82 -19.67
N LEU A 106 20.36 5.06 -18.47
CA LEU A 106 18.91 5.09 -18.24
C LEU A 106 18.50 6.45 -17.67
N ALA A 107 17.70 7.18 -18.43
CA ALA A 107 17.05 8.40 -17.96
C ALA A 107 15.73 8.06 -17.24
N PHE A 108 15.44 8.78 -16.19
CA PHE A 108 14.24 8.62 -15.37
C PHE A 108 13.29 9.79 -15.58
N ARG A 109 12.19 9.53 -16.28
CA ARG A 109 11.11 10.48 -16.44
C ARG A 109 10.03 10.22 -15.41
N TRP A 110 9.72 11.25 -14.63
CA TRP A 110 8.74 11.17 -13.54
C TRP A 110 8.01 12.50 -13.39
N THR A 111 6.69 12.49 -13.26
CA THR A 111 5.88 13.70 -13.10
C THR A 111 6.24 14.53 -11.86
N ALA A 112 6.81 13.90 -10.81
CA ALA A 112 7.30 14.63 -9.63
C ALA A 112 8.58 15.44 -9.89
N LEU A 113 9.25 15.26 -11.04
CA LEU A 113 10.40 16.05 -11.47
C LEU A 113 10.00 17.25 -12.33
N ASP A 114 8.71 17.40 -12.63
CA ASP A 114 8.21 18.52 -13.42
C ASP A 114 8.36 19.83 -12.61
N PRO A 115 9.00 20.87 -13.18
CA PRO A 115 9.28 22.11 -12.48
C PRO A 115 8.04 22.97 -12.18
N ASP A 116 6.91 22.66 -12.80
CA ASP A 116 5.63 23.35 -12.67
C ASP A 116 4.62 22.59 -11.79
N ASP A 117 5.10 21.78 -10.83
CA ASP A 117 4.25 21.11 -9.83
C ASP A 117 3.52 22.13 -8.96
N THR A 118 2.19 22.03 -8.96
CA THR A 118 1.26 22.89 -8.21
C THR A 118 0.54 22.17 -7.07
N THR A 119 0.96 20.97 -6.69
CA THR A 119 0.27 20.13 -5.69
C THR A 119 0.08 20.85 -4.35
N LEU A 120 1.06 21.63 -3.90
CA LEU A 120 0.90 22.41 -2.66
C LEU A 120 -0.24 23.43 -2.78
N ALA A 121 -0.38 24.09 -3.94
CA ALA A 121 -1.50 25.03 -4.17
C ALA A 121 -2.85 24.30 -4.17
N ALA A 122 -2.91 23.05 -4.63
CA ALA A 122 -4.12 22.23 -4.52
C ALA A 122 -4.56 22.06 -3.06
N PHE A 123 -3.67 21.69 -2.16
CA PHE A 123 -4.00 21.54 -0.74
C PHE A 123 -4.42 22.85 -0.08
N LEU A 124 -3.76 23.98 -0.38
CA LEU A 124 -4.16 25.27 0.15
C LEU A 124 -5.57 25.67 -0.31
N LYS A 125 -5.91 25.45 -1.58
CA LYS A 125 -7.25 25.72 -2.12
C LYS A 125 -8.30 24.75 -1.55
N LEU A 126 -7.93 23.45 -1.39
CA LEU A 126 -8.80 22.43 -0.81
C LEU A 126 -9.19 22.78 0.62
N ASN A 127 -8.28 23.33 1.41
CA ASN A 127 -8.56 23.72 2.79
C ASN A 127 -9.63 24.84 2.89
N ASP A 128 -9.81 25.65 1.83
CA ASP A 128 -10.81 26.73 1.74
C ASP A 128 -12.09 26.32 0.99
N ALA A 129 -12.13 25.11 0.40
CA ALA A 129 -13.26 24.61 -0.39
C ALA A 129 -14.53 24.47 0.46
N ARG A 130 -15.69 24.73 -0.14
CA ARG A 130 -16.99 24.75 0.55
C ARG A 130 -18.01 23.75 0.00
N ASN A 131 -17.79 23.28 -1.22
CA ASN A 131 -18.68 22.39 -1.96
C ASN A 131 -17.88 21.58 -2.98
N TRP A 132 -18.57 20.73 -3.75
CA TRP A 132 -17.98 19.90 -4.79
C TRP A 132 -17.24 20.69 -5.88
N ASP A 133 -17.77 21.83 -6.31
CA ASP A 133 -17.14 22.65 -7.35
C ASP A 133 -15.82 23.26 -6.86
N ASP A 134 -15.79 23.79 -5.65
CA ASP A 134 -14.55 24.30 -5.04
C ASP A 134 -13.53 23.18 -4.86
N PHE A 135 -13.98 22.00 -4.41
CA PHE A 135 -13.15 20.80 -4.23
C PHE A 135 -12.52 20.36 -5.54
N THR A 136 -13.31 20.16 -6.58
CA THR A 136 -12.78 19.72 -7.89
C THR A 136 -11.90 20.79 -8.54
N ASN A 137 -12.24 22.10 -8.37
CA ASN A 137 -11.38 23.19 -8.83
C ASN A 137 -10.03 23.24 -8.09
N ALA A 138 -9.99 22.90 -6.81
CA ALA A 138 -8.73 22.75 -6.08
C ALA A 138 -7.91 21.58 -6.63
N LEU A 139 -8.54 20.45 -6.91
CA LEU A 139 -7.87 19.25 -7.44
C LEU A 139 -7.30 19.42 -8.85
N ARG A 140 -7.74 20.40 -9.63
CA ARG A 140 -7.09 20.73 -10.93
C ARG A 140 -5.63 21.17 -10.78
N TYR A 141 -5.21 21.61 -9.59
CA TYR A 141 -3.83 21.96 -9.27
C TYR A 141 -3.02 20.78 -8.72
N PHE A 142 -3.67 19.63 -8.51
CA PHE A 142 -3.00 18.45 -7.96
C PHE A 142 -2.25 17.71 -9.06
N VAL A 143 -0.93 17.62 -8.94
CA VAL A 143 -0.04 17.03 -9.96
C VAL A 143 0.40 15.64 -9.53
N VAL A 144 1.01 15.50 -8.35
CA VAL A 144 1.70 14.28 -7.91
C VAL A 144 1.81 14.17 -6.38
N PRO A 145 1.85 12.95 -5.84
CA PRO A 145 1.51 11.66 -6.45
C PRO A 145 0.00 11.52 -6.63
N SER A 146 -0.45 10.85 -7.70
CA SER A 146 -1.89 10.65 -7.92
C SER A 146 -2.55 9.93 -6.74
N GLN A 147 -3.66 10.50 -6.23
CA GLN A 147 -4.38 10.00 -5.06
C GLN A 147 -5.86 9.78 -5.39
N ASN A 148 -6.48 8.80 -4.75
CA ASN A 148 -7.93 8.68 -4.68
C ASN A 148 -8.42 9.64 -3.61
N PHE A 149 -9.09 10.72 -3.95
CA PHE A 149 -9.75 11.60 -3.00
C PHE A 149 -11.21 11.18 -2.81
N VAL A 150 -11.62 10.98 -1.57
CA VAL A 150 -13.03 10.86 -1.18
C VAL A 150 -13.48 12.18 -0.56
N TYR A 151 -14.74 12.53 -0.82
CA TYR A 151 -15.36 13.79 -0.45
C TYR A 151 -16.70 13.56 0.23
N GLY A 152 -17.04 14.40 1.17
CA GLY A 152 -18.39 14.56 1.71
C GLY A 152 -18.61 16.00 2.15
N ASP A 153 -19.88 16.48 2.15
CA ASP A 153 -20.23 17.82 2.59
C ASP A 153 -21.38 17.83 3.60
N VAL A 154 -21.61 19.01 4.17
CA VAL A 154 -22.69 19.24 5.15
C VAL A 154 -24.10 19.23 4.53
N ASP A 155 -24.21 19.31 3.21
CA ASP A 155 -25.48 19.25 2.48
C ASP A 155 -25.86 17.79 2.14
N GLY A 156 -24.97 16.82 2.44
CA GLY A 156 -25.22 15.38 2.31
C GLY A 156 -24.72 14.77 1.01
N HIS A 157 -23.94 15.50 0.22
CA HIS A 157 -23.33 14.98 -1.00
C HIS A 157 -22.04 14.23 -0.70
N ILE A 158 -21.75 13.21 -1.50
CA ILE A 158 -20.50 12.44 -1.47
C ILE A 158 -19.87 12.39 -2.86
N GLY A 159 -18.53 12.35 -2.90
CA GLY A 159 -17.82 12.32 -4.18
C GLY A 159 -16.49 11.60 -4.11
N TYR A 160 -15.96 11.30 -5.28
CA TYR A 160 -14.66 10.71 -5.49
C TYR A 160 -13.99 11.36 -6.69
N TYR A 161 -12.69 11.58 -6.59
CA TYR A 161 -11.85 12.02 -7.70
C TYR A 161 -10.45 11.42 -7.58
N ALA A 162 -9.86 11.02 -8.72
CA ALA A 162 -8.47 10.56 -8.79
C ALA A 162 -7.60 11.55 -9.59
N PRO A 163 -7.24 12.72 -9.03
CA PRO A 163 -6.45 13.71 -9.72
C PRO A 163 -4.98 13.28 -9.84
N GLY A 164 -4.29 13.88 -10.80
CA GLY A 164 -2.88 13.74 -11.05
C GLY A 164 -2.52 13.96 -12.51
N ARG A 165 -1.23 14.23 -12.78
CA ARG A 165 -0.69 14.19 -14.13
C ARG A 165 -0.37 12.76 -14.50
N ILE A 166 -1.22 12.12 -15.29
CA ILE A 166 -1.03 10.77 -15.80
C ILE A 166 -0.70 10.87 -17.27
N PRO A 167 0.45 10.34 -17.75
CA PRO A 167 0.91 10.55 -19.11
C PRO A 167 0.08 9.78 -20.14
N ILE A 168 -0.10 10.40 -21.30
CA ILE A 168 -0.52 9.74 -22.54
C ILE A 168 0.75 9.45 -23.33
N ARG A 169 1.05 8.19 -23.57
CA ARG A 169 2.24 7.72 -24.29
C ARG A 169 1.93 7.55 -25.77
N ALA A 170 2.84 7.97 -26.65
CA ALA A 170 2.73 7.76 -28.11
C ALA A 170 2.82 6.27 -28.45
N GLY A 171 3.62 5.52 -27.71
CA GLY A 171 3.82 4.08 -27.87
C GLY A 171 4.34 3.45 -26.57
N GLY A 172 4.22 2.12 -26.47
CA GLY A 172 4.56 1.41 -25.25
C GLY A 172 3.56 1.64 -24.12
N ASP A 173 3.83 1.01 -22.99
CA ASP A 173 2.97 1.05 -21.81
C ASP A 173 3.73 1.35 -20.50
N GLY A 174 5.02 1.71 -20.59
CA GLY A 174 5.85 2.04 -19.43
C GLY A 174 6.35 0.85 -18.62
N SER A 175 5.93 -0.39 -18.93
CA SER A 175 6.28 -1.58 -18.14
C SER A 175 7.75 -2.00 -18.24
N LEU A 176 8.45 -1.59 -19.30
CA LEU A 176 9.86 -1.88 -19.56
C LEU A 176 10.61 -0.62 -20.00
N PRO A 177 11.94 -0.55 -19.79
CA PRO A 177 12.75 0.53 -20.32
C PRO A 177 12.65 0.63 -21.85
N ILE A 178 12.31 1.81 -22.35
CA ILE A 178 12.03 2.11 -23.76
C ILE A 178 13.18 2.89 -24.43
N GLU A 179 13.21 2.92 -25.76
CA GLU A 179 14.25 3.62 -26.51
C GLU A 179 14.03 5.13 -26.50
N GLY A 180 14.98 5.89 -25.94
CA GLY A 180 14.92 7.35 -25.88
C GLY A 180 15.28 8.06 -27.18
N TRP A 181 16.03 7.39 -28.10
CA TRP A 181 16.57 8.04 -29.29
C TRP A 181 15.61 8.09 -30.49
N SER A 182 14.58 7.24 -30.53
CA SER A 182 13.64 7.20 -31.70
C SER A 182 12.62 8.33 -31.66
N GLY A 183 12.13 8.70 -30.50
CA GLY A 183 11.03 9.64 -30.30
C GLY A 183 9.64 9.06 -30.59
N ASP A 184 9.52 7.71 -30.67
CA ASP A 184 8.26 7.03 -30.98
C ASP A 184 7.45 6.71 -29.70
N THR A 185 8.08 6.83 -28.54
CA THR A 185 7.52 6.46 -27.24
C THR A 185 7.39 7.64 -26.26
N GLU A 186 7.37 8.85 -26.81
CA GLU A 186 7.27 10.09 -26.01
C GLU A 186 5.95 10.19 -25.24
N TRP A 187 5.98 10.92 -24.14
CA TRP A 187 4.77 11.44 -23.54
C TRP A 187 4.22 12.57 -24.40
N THR A 188 3.00 12.39 -24.88
CA THR A 188 2.35 13.34 -25.81
C THR A 188 1.42 14.32 -25.13
N GLY A 189 1.17 14.13 -23.84
CA GLY A 189 0.31 14.96 -22.99
C GLY A 189 -0.14 14.22 -21.75
N TRP A 190 -1.17 14.76 -21.12
CA TRP A 190 -1.76 14.26 -19.90
C TRP A 190 -3.21 13.84 -20.14
N ILE A 191 -3.69 12.85 -19.40
CA ILE A 191 -5.13 12.55 -19.37
C ILE A 191 -5.86 13.84 -18.95
N PRO A 192 -6.84 14.32 -19.74
CA PRO A 192 -7.61 15.52 -19.39
C PRO A 192 -8.27 15.37 -18.02
N PHE A 193 -8.25 16.43 -17.21
CA PHE A 193 -8.78 16.37 -15.85
C PHE A 193 -10.20 15.79 -15.80
N ASP A 194 -11.09 16.22 -16.67
CA ASP A 194 -12.48 15.79 -16.72
C ASP A 194 -12.68 14.34 -17.22
N GLN A 195 -11.60 13.70 -17.68
CA GLN A 195 -11.58 12.28 -18.06
C GLN A 195 -10.94 11.39 -16.99
N LEU A 196 -10.33 11.97 -15.95
CA LEU A 196 -9.80 11.20 -14.81
C LEU A 196 -10.95 10.51 -14.07
N PRO A 197 -10.71 9.36 -13.41
CA PRO A 197 -11.76 8.66 -12.69
C PRO A 197 -12.40 9.54 -11.61
N HIS A 198 -13.71 9.68 -11.65
CA HIS A 198 -14.49 10.45 -10.68
C HIS A 198 -15.92 9.93 -10.53
N LEU A 199 -16.55 10.22 -9.39
CA LEU A 199 -17.95 9.92 -9.07
C LEU A 199 -18.53 11.09 -8.25
N TYR A 200 -19.83 11.34 -8.39
CA TYR A 200 -20.56 12.28 -7.57
C TYR A 200 -21.96 11.72 -7.30
N ASP A 201 -22.35 11.65 -6.03
CA ASP A 201 -23.63 11.09 -5.55
C ASP A 201 -24.01 9.75 -6.19
N PRO A 202 -23.15 8.71 -6.07
CA PRO A 202 -23.46 7.42 -6.65
C PRO A 202 -24.74 6.80 -6.03
N PRO A 203 -25.50 6.02 -6.80
CA PRO A 203 -26.76 5.43 -6.35
C PRO A 203 -26.62 4.45 -5.19
N GLU A 204 -25.43 3.95 -4.93
CA GLU A 204 -25.10 3.09 -3.79
C GLU A 204 -25.09 3.85 -2.46
N HIS A 205 -24.99 5.18 -2.49
CA HIS A 205 -24.89 6.07 -1.33
C HIS A 205 -23.65 5.85 -0.46
N PHE A 206 -22.61 5.22 -0.99
CA PHE A 206 -21.29 5.15 -0.37
C PHE A 206 -20.18 5.03 -1.44
N ILE A 207 -18.96 5.36 -1.05
CA ILE A 207 -17.78 5.27 -1.88
C ILE A 207 -16.69 4.56 -1.08
N VAL A 208 -16.02 3.57 -1.72
CA VAL A 208 -14.93 2.80 -1.10
C VAL A 208 -13.69 2.88 -1.97
N THR A 209 -12.56 3.18 -1.37
CA THR A 209 -11.24 3.04 -1.98
C THR A 209 -10.24 2.49 -0.96
N ALA A 210 -9.47 1.49 -1.39
CA ALA A 210 -8.44 0.84 -0.59
C ALA A 210 -7.23 0.48 -1.45
N ASN A 211 -6.81 1.40 -2.32
CA ASN A 211 -5.75 1.26 -3.31
C ASN A 211 -6.06 0.25 -4.45
N ASN A 212 -7.28 -0.22 -4.56
CA ASN A 212 -7.73 -1.04 -5.68
C ASN A 212 -7.77 -0.21 -6.98
N ARG A 213 -7.92 -0.88 -8.13
CA ARG A 213 -8.01 -0.23 -9.43
C ARG A 213 -9.09 0.86 -9.43
N PRO A 214 -8.76 2.12 -9.82
CA PRO A 214 -9.65 3.27 -9.68
C PRO A 214 -10.66 3.43 -10.80
N ALA A 215 -10.56 2.63 -11.87
CA ALA A 215 -11.43 2.74 -13.05
C ALA A 215 -11.93 1.38 -13.51
N PRO A 216 -13.14 1.30 -14.12
CA PRO A 216 -13.71 0.06 -14.61
C PRO A 216 -12.93 -0.53 -15.80
N ALA A 217 -13.21 -1.81 -16.12
CA ALA A 217 -12.74 -2.41 -17.35
C ALA A 217 -13.28 -1.61 -18.55
N GLY A 218 -12.40 -1.33 -19.54
CA GLY A 218 -12.77 -0.52 -20.71
C GLY A 218 -12.56 0.99 -20.52
N TYR A 219 -12.03 1.45 -19.41
CA TYR A 219 -11.58 2.83 -19.28
C TYR A 219 -10.53 3.14 -20.36
N PRO A 220 -10.67 4.27 -21.10
CA PRO A 220 -9.96 4.48 -22.37
C PRO A 220 -8.47 4.80 -22.22
N HIS A 221 -8.00 5.12 -21.02
CA HIS A 221 -6.62 5.51 -20.78
C HIS A 221 -5.89 4.48 -19.93
N LEU A 222 -4.59 4.33 -20.15
CA LEU A 222 -3.71 3.57 -19.29
C LEU A 222 -3.48 4.34 -17.98
N LEU A 223 -3.92 3.77 -16.86
CA LEU A 223 -3.64 4.32 -15.54
C LEU A 223 -2.45 3.61 -14.87
N GLY A 224 -2.21 2.37 -15.23
CA GLY A 224 -1.18 1.51 -14.66
C GLY A 224 -1.48 0.04 -14.93
N HIS A 225 -0.56 -0.82 -14.47
CA HIS A 225 -0.63 -2.28 -14.67
C HIS A 225 -0.91 -3.05 -13.39
N GLU A 226 -0.58 -2.47 -12.24
CA GLU A 226 -0.56 -3.16 -10.97
C GLU A 226 -1.40 -2.45 -9.92
N TRP A 227 -2.36 -3.17 -9.35
CA TRP A 227 -3.09 -2.75 -8.16
C TRP A 227 -3.12 -3.89 -7.15
N PRO A 228 -3.16 -3.58 -5.86
CA PRO A 228 -3.48 -4.58 -4.84
C PRO A 228 -4.79 -5.30 -5.15
N GLU A 229 -4.88 -6.56 -4.75
CA GLU A 229 -6.17 -7.27 -4.79
C GLU A 229 -7.24 -6.47 -4.05
N PRO A 230 -8.49 -6.47 -4.54
CA PRO A 230 -9.57 -5.64 -3.98
C PRO A 230 -10.08 -6.12 -2.62
N TYR A 231 -9.36 -6.99 -1.93
CA TYR A 231 -9.76 -7.64 -0.68
C TYR A 231 -10.27 -6.65 0.35
N ARG A 232 -9.52 -5.57 0.61
CA ARG A 232 -9.92 -4.55 1.59
C ARG A 232 -11.14 -3.77 1.12
N ALA A 233 -11.15 -3.33 -0.15
CA ALA A 233 -12.28 -2.61 -0.73
C ALA A 233 -13.55 -3.46 -0.71
N GLN A 234 -13.46 -4.74 -1.10
CA GLN A 234 -14.58 -5.68 -1.05
C GLN A 234 -15.09 -5.86 0.37
N ARG A 235 -14.18 -6.09 1.34
CA ARG A 235 -14.56 -6.26 2.73
C ARG A 235 -15.25 -5.03 3.32
N ILE A 236 -14.76 -3.83 3.02
CA ILE A 236 -15.40 -2.57 3.44
C ILE A 236 -16.79 -2.45 2.80
N THR A 237 -16.92 -2.75 1.50
CA THR A 237 -18.21 -2.75 0.80
C THR A 237 -19.20 -3.72 1.42
N ASP A 238 -18.78 -4.94 1.75
CA ASP A 238 -19.62 -5.94 2.41
C ASP A 238 -20.09 -5.43 3.78
N LEU A 239 -19.18 -4.88 4.59
CA LEU A 239 -19.50 -4.35 5.91
C LEU A 239 -20.45 -3.15 5.86
N LEU A 240 -20.26 -2.24 4.90
CA LEU A 240 -21.16 -1.10 4.69
C LEU A 240 -22.55 -1.57 4.23
N SER A 241 -22.61 -2.55 3.31
CA SER A 241 -23.85 -3.11 2.79
C SER A 241 -24.63 -3.87 3.86
N ASP A 242 -23.95 -4.66 4.70
CA ASP A 242 -24.57 -5.42 5.78
C ASP A 242 -25.07 -4.49 6.90
N ALA A 243 -24.29 -3.48 7.25
CA ALA A 243 -24.70 -2.47 8.21
C ALA A 243 -25.90 -1.65 7.68
N GLY A 244 -25.90 -1.31 6.38
CA GLY A 244 -27.03 -0.66 5.72
C GLY A 244 -28.31 -1.52 5.69
N ARG A 245 -28.19 -2.85 5.57
CA ARG A 245 -29.32 -3.79 5.66
C ARG A 245 -29.83 -3.95 7.11
N SER A 246 -28.94 -3.76 8.08
CA SER A 246 -29.26 -3.84 9.51
C SER A 246 -29.86 -2.54 10.06
N VAL A 247 -30.14 -1.55 9.20
CA VAL A 247 -30.79 -0.28 9.57
C VAL A 247 -32.09 -0.58 10.29
N ARG A 248 -32.08 -0.37 11.61
CA ARG A 248 -33.29 -0.52 12.44
C ARG A 248 -34.25 0.64 12.13
N LEU A 249 -35.48 0.29 11.78
CA LEU A 249 -36.56 1.26 11.85
C LEU A 249 -36.65 1.77 13.29
N GLN A 250 -36.40 3.06 13.48
CA GLN A 250 -36.65 3.73 14.75
C GLN A 250 -38.16 3.66 15.04
N PRO A 251 -38.59 3.71 16.33
CA PRO A 251 -40.01 3.74 16.68
C PRO A 251 -40.79 4.89 16.02
N ASP A 252 -40.11 5.94 15.58
CA ASP A 252 -40.68 7.10 14.88
C ASP A 252 -40.75 6.92 13.34
N GLY A 253 -40.35 5.74 12.82
CA GLY A 253 -40.36 5.43 11.39
C GLY A 253 -39.17 5.96 10.60
N THR A 254 -38.20 6.63 11.26
CA THR A 254 -36.95 7.06 10.63
C THR A 254 -35.99 5.88 10.49
N ARG A 255 -35.18 5.86 9.43
CA ARG A 255 -34.05 4.93 9.27
C ARG A 255 -32.82 5.55 9.96
N SER A 256 -32.27 4.90 10.97
CA SER A 256 -30.97 5.30 11.48
C SER A 256 -29.89 4.93 10.46
N GLY A 257 -29.14 5.91 9.97
CA GLY A 257 -27.95 5.67 9.17
C GLY A 257 -26.82 4.99 9.96
N LEU A 258 -25.67 4.78 9.31
CA LEU A 258 -24.46 4.33 9.97
C LEU A 258 -23.97 5.37 10.99
N THR A 259 -23.50 4.90 12.12
CA THR A 259 -22.97 5.73 13.21
C THR A 259 -21.44 5.77 13.16
N PRO A 260 -20.78 6.74 13.81
CA PRO A 260 -19.32 6.72 13.98
C PRO A 260 -18.77 5.43 14.59
N ASP A 261 -19.54 4.75 15.47
CA ASP A 261 -19.13 3.47 16.05
C ASP A 261 -19.18 2.31 15.05
N ASP A 262 -20.05 2.38 14.03
CA ASP A 262 -20.06 1.43 12.92
C ASP A 262 -18.77 1.55 12.09
N PHE A 263 -18.36 2.78 11.77
CA PHE A 263 -17.10 3.03 11.07
C PHE A 263 -15.88 2.62 11.90
N ALA A 264 -15.90 2.82 13.22
CA ALA A 264 -14.85 2.33 14.11
C ALA A 264 -14.71 0.80 14.06
N ARG A 265 -15.85 0.06 14.03
CA ARG A 265 -15.84 -1.40 13.87
C ARG A 265 -15.33 -1.83 12.51
N ILE A 266 -15.69 -1.11 11.42
CA ILE A 266 -15.16 -1.37 10.08
C ILE A 266 -13.65 -1.18 10.07
N GLN A 267 -13.13 -0.10 10.61
CA GLN A 267 -11.69 0.15 10.68
C GLN A 267 -10.92 -0.86 11.56
N ALA A 268 -11.60 -1.53 12.49
CA ALA A 268 -11.01 -2.56 13.35
C ALA A 268 -11.08 -3.98 12.77
N ASP A 269 -11.72 -4.18 11.61
CA ASP A 269 -11.95 -5.52 11.03
C ASP A 269 -10.62 -6.18 10.62
N THR A 270 -10.44 -7.42 11.09
CA THR A 270 -9.25 -8.24 10.87
C THR A 270 -9.55 -9.52 10.07
N LEU A 271 -10.68 -9.57 9.33
CA LEU A 271 -10.98 -10.72 8.49
C LEU A 271 -10.07 -10.78 7.26
N SER A 272 -9.20 -11.80 7.21
CA SER A 272 -8.24 -12.03 6.12
C SER A 272 -8.94 -12.61 4.89
N GLN A 273 -9.09 -11.80 3.85
CA GLN A 273 -9.55 -12.27 2.55
C GLN A 273 -8.48 -13.09 1.83
N HIS A 274 -7.21 -12.84 2.11
CA HIS A 274 -6.08 -13.62 1.64
C HIS A 274 -6.18 -15.07 2.12
N ALA A 275 -6.37 -15.28 3.42
CA ALA A 275 -6.55 -16.60 3.99
C ALA A 275 -7.81 -17.30 3.41
N LYS A 276 -8.92 -16.58 3.30
CA LYS A 276 -10.15 -17.13 2.70
C LYS A 276 -10.00 -17.52 1.25
N THR A 277 -9.11 -16.90 0.52
CA THR A 277 -8.78 -17.23 -0.87
C THR A 277 -7.85 -18.43 -0.96
N LEU A 278 -6.80 -18.50 -0.16
CA LEU A 278 -5.75 -19.52 -0.28
C LEU A 278 -6.05 -20.81 0.49
N LEU A 279 -6.65 -20.78 1.67
CA LEU A 279 -6.88 -21.98 2.46
C LEU A 279 -7.71 -23.07 1.71
N PRO A 280 -8.77 -22.75 0.97
CA PRO A 280 -9.47 -23.75 0.18
C PRO A 280 -8.60 -24.47 -0.87
N VAL A 281 -7.54 -23.80 -1.34
CA VAL A 281 -6.57 -24.35 -2.29
C VAL A 281 -5.50 -25.19 -1.58
N LEU A 282 -4.98 -24.70 -0.46
CA LEU A 282 -3.83 -25.29 0.23
C LEU A 282 -4.19 -26.47 1.12
N LEU A 283 -5.32 -26.39 1.85
CA LEU A 283 -5.73 -27.43 2.81
C LEU A 283 -5.88 -28.84 2.21
N PRO A 284 -6.42 -29.00 0.97
CA PRO A 284 -6.51 -30.32 0.33
C PRO A 284 -5.19 -30.91 -0.10
N LEU A 285 -4.14 -30.10 -0.25
CA LEU A 285 -2.80 -30.51 -0.70
C LEU A 285 -1.84 -30.81 0.46
N ALA A 286 -2.18 -30.37 1.67
CA ALA A 286 -1.30 -30.53 2.83
C ALA A 286 -1.55 -31.86 3.55
N HIS A 287 -0.51 -32.71 3.60
CA HIS A 287 -0.58 -34.04 4.22
C HIS A 287 0.59 -34.27 5.21
N PRO A 288 0.72 -33.44 6.27
CA PRO A 288 1.80 -33.61 7.24
C PRO A 288 1.67 -34.95 7.98
N THR A 289 2.81 -35.65 8.14
CA THR A 289 2.88 -36.91 8.87
C THR A 289 3.35 -36.71 10.31
N ASP A 290 4.05 -35.61 10.58
CA ASP A 290 4.49 -35.27 11.94
C ASP A 290 3.33 -34.71 12.79
N PRO A 291 3.35 -34.92 14.14
CA PRO A 291 2.26 -34.50 15.00
C PRO A 291 2.06 -32.98 15.08
N ASP A 292 3.12 -32.17 14.94
CA ASP A 292 3.04 -30.72 15.05
C ASP A 292 2.41 -30.12 13.79
N GLY A 293 2.81 -30.59 12.60
CA GLY A 293 2.17 -30.25 11.34
C GLY A 293 0.69 -30.65 11.28
N GLN A 294 0.34 -31.84 11.80
CA GLN A 294 -1.05 -32.28 11.88
C GLN A 294 -1.90 -31.37 12.79
N ARG A 295 -1.36 -30.95 13.94
CA ARG A 295 -2.03 -29.99 14.83
C ARG A 295 -2.20 -28.61 14.19
N ALA A 296 -1.16 -28.12 13.54
CA ALA A 296 -1.21 -26.84 12.81
C ALA A 296 -2.28 -26.86 11.71
N LEU A 297 -2.33 -27.96 10.92
CA LEU A 297 -3.34 -28.13 9.88
C LEU A 297 -4.77 -28.20 10.45
N ALA A 298 -4.95 -28.82 11.62
CA ALA A 298 -6.25 -28.86 12.29
C ALA A 298 -6.71 -27.46 12.72
N VAL A 299 -5.79 -26.65 13.30
CA VAL A 299 -6.06 -25.26 13.67
C VAL A 299 -6.50 -24.42 12.46
N LEU A 300 -5.84 -24.61 11.30
CA LEU A 300 -6.21 -23.88 10.08
C LEU A 300 -7.55 -24.32 9.49
N ARG A 301 -7.93 -25.60 9.60
CA ARG A 301 -9.23 -26.11 9.16
C ARG A 301 -10.40 -25.52 9.93
N ASP A 302 -10.21 -25.27 11.22
CA ASP A 302 -11.24 -24.73 12.11
C ASP A 302 -11.27 -23.18 12.12
N TRP A 303 -10.28 -22.54 11.46
CA TRP A 303 -10.15 -21.10 11.47
C TRP A 303 -11.10 -20.42 10.47
N ASN A 304 -11.80 -19.38 10.93
CA ASN A 304 -12.74 -18.60 10.13
C ASN A 304 -12.10 -17.49 9.27
N GLY A 305 -10.77 -17.34 9.34
CA GLY A 305 -10.01 -16.29 8.65
C GLY A 305 -9.85 -14.99 9.45
N ASP A 306 -10.30 -14.91 10.71
CA ASP A 306 -10.08 -13.73 11.55
C ASP A 306 -8.62 -13.65 12.04
N ALA A 307 -7.86 -12.68 11.52
CA ALA A 307 -6.45 -12.47 11.81
C ALA A 307 -6.21 -11.65 13.10
N ARG A 308 -7.01 -11.89 14.15
CA ARG A 308 -6.76 -11.27 15.46
C ARG A 308 -5.42 -11.72 16.04
N GLY A 309 -4.80 -10.78 16.78
CA GLY A 309 -3.48 -11.00 17.37
C GLY A 309 -3.42 -12.13 18.41
N ASP A 310 -4.51 -12.42 19.10
CA ASP A 310 -4.58 -13.44 20.16
C ASP A 310 -4.76 -14.89 19.64
N LEU A 311 -4.84 -15.09 18.32
CA LEU A 311 -5.02 -16.40 17.70
C LEU A 311 -3.70 -16.98 17.17
N ALA A 312 -3.59 -18.31 17.14
CA ALA A 312 -2.45 -19.04 16.56
C ALA A 312 -2.59 -19.19 15.02
N ALA A 313 -3.81 -19.33 14.52
CA ALA A 313 -4.07 -19.62 13.12
C ALA A 313 -3.47 -18.60 12.14
N PRO A 314 -3.57 -17.29 12.36
CA PRO A 314 -2.92 -16.31 11.48
C PRO A 314 -1.41 -16.48 11.41
N ALA A 315 -0.75 -16.77 12.55
CA ALA A 315 0.70 -17.01 12.57
C ALA A 315 1.09 -18.21 11.68
N ILE A 316 0.32 -19.31 11.81
CA ILE A 316 0.55 -20.52 11.01
C ILE A 316 0.34 -20.25 9.52
N PHE A 317 -0.75 -19.56 9.16
CA PHE A 317 -1.10 -19.25 7.77
C PHE A 317 -0.05 -18.34 7.11
N GLU A 318 0.31 -17.24 7.77
CA GLU A 318 1.29 -16.29 7.23
C GLU A 318 2.68 -16.91 7.13
N ALA A 319 3.09 -17.70 8.14
CA ALA A 319 4.35 -18.46 8.05
C ALA A 319 4.34 -19.47 6.90
N TRP A 320 3.22 -20.16 6.69
CA TRP A 320 3.07 -21.10 5.59
C TRP A 320 3.19 -20.42 4.23
N PHE A 321 2.48 -19.30 4.04
CA PHE A 321 2.58 -18.50 2.81
C PHE A 321 4.01 -18.03 2.54
N LEU A 322 4.71 -17.53 3.57
CA LEU A 322 6.09 -17.06 3.46
C LEU A 322 7.09 -18.17 3.12
N LYS A 323 6.82 -19.41 3.51
CA LYS A 323 7.67 -20.58 3.15
C LYS A 323 7.28 -21.17 1.80
N LEU A 324 5.99 -21.14 1.45
CA LEU A 324 5.48 -21.78 0.25
C LEU A 324 5.96 -21.09 -1.03
N VAL A 325 5.95 -19.77 -1.09
CA VAL A 325 6.37 -19.04 -2.31
C VAL A 325 7.82 -19.36 -2.68
N PRO A 326 8.80 -19.25 -1.76
CA PRO A 326 10.17 -19.67 -2.07
C PRO A 326 10.33 -21.16 -2.40
N ALA A 327 9.49 -22.03 -1.84
CA ALA A 327 9.52 -23.46 -2.14
C ALA A 327 9.08 -23.78 -3.57
N LEU A 328 8.24 -22.92 -4.17
CA LEU A 328 7.73 -23.14 -5.53
C LEU A 328 8.51 -22.42 -6.63
N VAL A 329 9.15 -21.29 -6.31
CA VAL A 329 9.80 -20.47 -7.35
C VAL A 329 11.27 -20.15 -7.05
N GLY A 330 11.76 -20.55 -5.87
CA GLY A 330 13.09 -20.15 -5.41
C GLY A 330 14.25 -20.76 -6.18
N ASP A 331 14.07 -21.95 -6.70
CA ASP A 331 15.04 -22.67 -7.53
C ASP A 331 15.14 -22.10 -8.95
N ASP A 332 14.00 -21.67 -9.52
CA ASP A 332 13.94 -21.04 -10.84
C ASP A 332 14.41 -19.58 -10.81
N LEU A 333 13.96 -18.80 -9.83
CA LEU A 333 14.18 -17.35 -9.77
C LEU A 333 15.48 -16.96 -9.05
N GLY A 334 15.99 -17.82 -8.19
CA GLY A 334 17.10 -17.52 -7.29
C GLY A 334 16.70 -16.55 -6.16
N PRO A 335 17.55 -16.39 -5.12
CA PRO A 335 17.14 -15.77 -3.86
C PRO A 335 16.69 -14.31 -4.00
N ARG A 336 17.39 -13.50 -4.79
CA ARG A 336 17.10 -12.07 -4.93
C ARG A 336 15.77 -11.79 -5.63
N VAL A 337 15.47 -12.52 -6.70
CA VAL A 337 14.21 -12.33 -7.44
C VAL A 337 13.05 -12.91 -6.64
N THR A 338 13.25 -14.05 -5.97
CA THR A 338 12.27 -14.67 -5.09
C THR A 338 11.86 -13.72 -3.94
N GLU A 339 12.81 -13.04 -3.30
CA GLU A 339 12.53 -12.06 -2.25
C GLU A 339 11.66 -10.89 -2.76
N ASN A 340 12.02 -10.33 -3.92
CA ASN A 340 11.24 -9.27 -4.55
C ASN A 340 9.84 -9.76 -4.95
N TYR A 341 9.73 -10.98 -5.48
CA TYR A 341 8.46 -11.57 -5.87
C TYR A 341 7.55 -11.84 -4.66
N LEU A 342 8.12 -12.35 -3.56
CA LEU A 342 7.40 -12.57 -2.30
C LEU A 342 6.78 -11.27 -1.78
N GLY A 343 7.44 -10.13 -1.92
CA GLY A 343 6.89 -8.81 -1.55
C GLY A 343 5.69 -8.34 -2.40
N ARG A 344 5.39 -9.04 -3.51
CA ARG A 344 4.26 -8.75 -4.40
C ARG A 344 3.04 -9.61 -4.04
N PHE A 345 2.48 -9.47 -2.86
CA PHE A 345 1.44 -10.35 -2.30
C PHE A 345 0.27 -10.66 -3.22
N SER A 346 -0.23 -9.68 -3.97
CA SER A 346 -1.31 -9.91 -4.94
C SER A 346 -0.90 -10.85 -6.07
N PHE A 347 0.29 -10.67 -6.63
CA PHE A 347 0.79 -11.54 -7.71
C PHE A 347 1.09 -12.94 -7.21
N THR A 348 1.75 -13.07 -6.06
CA THR A 348 2.06 -14.36 -5.44
C THR A 348 0.78 -15.11 -5.09
N THR A 349 -0.26 -14.42 -4.59
CA THR A 349 -1.56 -15.04 -4.31
C THR A 349 -2.23 -15.55 -5.58
N ARG A 350 -2.27 -14.75 -6.66
CA ARG A 350 -2.80 -15.19 -7.97
C ARG A 350 -2.04 -16.39 -8.53
N PHE A 351 -0.70 -16.32 -8.45
CA PHE A 351 0.16 -17.42 -8.87
C PHE A 351 -0.16 -18.72 -8.12
N LEU A 352 -0.24 -18.67 -6.79
CA LEU A 352 -0.57 -19.85 -5.98
C LEU A 352 -1.95 -20.40 -6.32
N VAL A 353 -2.94 -19.55 -6.47
CA VAL A 353 -4.29 -19.96 -6.86
C VAL A 353 -4.30 -20.59 -8.25
N SER A 354 -3.60 -20.01 -9.24
CA SER A 354 -3.56 -20.53 -10.60
C SER A 354 -2.73 -21.82 -10.72
N THR A 355 -1.67 -21.96 -9.93
CA THR A 355 -0.74 -23.10 -9.98
C THR A 355 -1.25 -24.30 -9.19
N LEU A 356 -1.83 -24.06 -8.01
CA LEU A 356 -2.22 -25.11 -7.06
C LEU A 356 -3.74 -25.36 -7.04
N GLY A 357 -4.53 -24.41 -7.54
CA GLY A 357 -5.99 -24.53 -7.53
C GLY A 357 -6.47 -25.56 -8.52
N SER A 358 -7.15 -26.59 -8.02
CA SER A 358 -7.87 -27.57 -8.86
C SER A 358 -9.13 -27.00 -9.49
N GLN A 359 -9.52 -25.78 -9.09
CA GLN A 359 -10.58 -24.97 -9.69
C GLN A 359 -9.98 -23.57 -9.92
N ALA A 360 -9.93 -23.12 -11.15
CA ALA A 360 -9.45 -21.78 -11.43
C ALA A 360 -10.40 -20.77 -10.76
N VAL A 361 -9.90 -20.13 -9.72
CA VAL A 361 -10.54 -18.96 -9.14
C VAL A 361 -10.35 -17.82 -10.12
N ARG A 362 -11.33 -17.51 -10.95
CA ARG A 362 -11.37 -16.23 -11.63
C ARG A 362 -11.68 -15.16 -10.58
N LEU A 363 -10.68 -14.46 -10.15
CA LEU A 363 -10.89 -13.12 -9.63
C LEU A 363 -11.45 -12.32 -10.79
N LYS A 364 -12.74 -12.03 -10.75
CA LYS A 364 -13.35 -11.16 -11.73
C LYS A 364 -12.66 -9.82 -11.58
N ALA A 365 -12.08 -9.33 -12.67
CA ALA A 365 -11.43 -8.02 -12.69
C ALA A 365 -12.37 -7.02 -12.03
N ASP A 366 -11.88 -6.43 -10.94
CA ASP A 366 -12.67 -5.52 -10.15
C ASP A 366 -12.92 -4.29 -10.98
N THR A 367 -14.14 -4.15 -11.35
CA THR A 367 -14.65 -2.89 -11.82
C THR A 367 -15.33 -2.26 -10.63
N THR A 368 -14.83 -1.15 -10.13
CA THR A 368 -15.68 -0.12 -9.54
C THR A 368 -16.60 0.30 -10.69
N SER A 369 -17.63 -0.52 -10.90
CA SER A 369 -18.65 -0.24 -11.89
C SER A 369 -19.50 0.87 -11.32
N ALA A 370 -19.80 1.86 -12.15
CA ALA A 370 -20.84 2.85 -11.89
C ALA A 370 -22.23 2.22 -11.59
N ASN A 371 -22.33 0.91 -11.60
CA ASN A 371 -23.55 0.11 -11.39
C ASN A 371 -23.39 -0.95 -10.28
N GLY A 372 -22.63 -0.69 -9.21
CA GLY A 372 -22.72 -1.40 -7.91
C GLY A 372 -22.79 -2.92 -7.89
N THR A 373 -22.51 -3.61 -8.98
CA THR A 373 -22.55 -5.08 -9.02
C THR A 373 -21.19 -5.63 -8.66
N THR A 374 -20.99 -5.88 -7.40
CA THR A 374 -19.90 -6.69 -6.85
C THR A 374 -19.99 -8.09 -7.42
N THR A 375 -19.01 -8.45 -8.22
CA THR A 375 -18.92 -9.80 -8.76
C THR A 375 -17.91 -10.57 -7.93
N GLY A 376 -18.44 -11.49 -7.13
CA GLY A 376 -17.65 -12.40 -6.31
C GLY A 376 -16.70 -13.28 -7.13
N VAL A 377 -15.74 -13.87 -6.45
CA VAL A 377 -14.83 -14.89 -6.99
C VAL A 377 -15.65 -16.01 -7.63
N GLN A 378 -15.54 -16.18 -8.95
CA GLN A 378 -16.20 -17.28 -9.65
C GLN A 378 -15.19 -18.41 -9.85
N LEU A 379 -15.46 -19.54 -9.20
CA LEU A 379 -14.67 -20.77 -9.36
C LEU A 379 -14.93 -21.38 -10.73
N LEU A 380 -13.88 -21.64 -11.51
CA LEU A 380 -13.96 -22.42 -12.74
C LEU A 380 -13.71 -23.91 -12.44
N PRO A 381 -14.19 -24.84 -13.30
CA PRO A 381 -13.94 -26.28 -13.13
C PRO A 381 -12.44 -26.61 -13.11
N ALA A 382 -12.07 -27.59 -12.30
CA ALA A 382 -10.72 -28.07 -12.09
C ALA A 382 -10.02 -28.48 -13.39
N ASP A 383 -8.78 -28.02 -13.57
CA ASP A 383 -7.83 -28.65 -14.48
C ASP A 383 -7.09 -29.75 -13.70
N PRO A 384 -7.24 -31.04 -14.08
CA PRO A 384 -6.50 -32.14 -13.44
C PRO A 384 -4.99 -32.00 -13.55
N ALA A 385 -4.49 -31.26 -14.55
CA ALA A 385 -3.06 -31.01 -14.76
C ALA A 385 -2.44 -30.04 -13.74
N ALA A 386 -3.24 -29.27 -13.00
CA ALA A 386 -2.74 -28.33 -12.00
C ALA A 386 -2.01 -29.01 -10.82
N ARG A 387 -2.24 -30.29 -10.58
CA ARG A 387 -1.57 -31.07 -9.52
C ARG A 387 -0.10 -31.42 -9.85
N ASP A 388 0.27 -31.35 -11.13
CA ASP A 388 1.60 -31.68 -11.65
C ASP A 388 2.28 -30.45 -12.28
N SER A 389 2.06 -29.26 -11.69
CA SER A 389 2.70 -28.03 -12.17
C SER A 389 4.23 -28.18 -12.15
N ALA A 390 4.89 -27.73 -13.22
CA ALA A 390 6.35 -27.68 -13.29
C ALA A 390 6.97 -26.80 -12.20
N TRP A 391 6.23 -25.82 -11.67
CA TRP A 391 6.66 -24.97 -10.56
C TRP A 391 6.79 -25.69 -9.21
N CYS A 392 6.31 -26.92 -9.10
CA CYS A 392 6.45 -27.72 -7.88
C CYS A 392 7.68 -28.64 -7.92
N ASP A 393 8.33 -28.72 -9.07
CA ASP A 393 9.50 -29.57 -9.34
C ASP A 393 10.78 -28.76 -9.06
N ASP A 394 11.60 -29.18 -8.11
CA ASP A 394 12.87 -28.50 -7.80
C ASP A 394 13.89 -28.80 -8.90
N VAL A 395 14.19 -27.83 -9.75
CA VAL A 395 15.12 -27.99 -10.88
C VAL A 395 16.53 -28.35 -10.46
N ARG A 396 16.87 -28.28 -9.16
CA ARG A 396 18.18 -28.65 -8.58
C ARG A 396 18.29 -30.15 -8.26
N THR A 397 17.19 -30.91 -8.34
CA THR A 397 17.12 -32.33 -8.04
C THR A 397 16.93 -33.19 -9.31
N PRO A 398 17.92 -33.28 -10.22
CA PRO A 398 17.76 -33.94 -11.51
C PRO A 398 17.38 -35.43 -11.34
N GLY A 399 16.30 -35.83 -12.01
CA GLY A 399 15.80 -37.21 -11.99
C GLY A 399 14.79 -37.51 -10.88
N VAL A 400 14.46 -36.55 -10.04
CA VAL A 400 13.34 -36.58 -9.10
C VAL A 400 12.31 -35.57 -9.61
N ARG A 401 11.05 -35.91 -9.61
CA ARG A 401 9.96 -34.99 -9.91
C ARG A 401 9.11 -34.84 -8.67
N GLU A 402 9.22 -33.68 -8.04
CA GLU A 402 8.43 -33.33 -6.86
C GLU A 402 6.99 -32.96 -7.25
N ARG A 403 6.06 -33.31 -6.38
CA ARG A 403 4.64 -33.01 -6.55
C ARG A 403 4.25 -31.81 -5.72
N CYS A 404 3.26 -31.07 -6.17
CA CYS A 404 2.76 -29.90 -5.44
C CYS A 404 2.31 -30.22 -4.00
N GLU A 405 1.73 -31.42 -3.77
CA GLU A 405 1.38 -31.89 -2.43
C GLU A 405 2.59 -32.01 -1.49
N GLU A 406 3.75 -32.40 -2.04
CA GLU A 406 5.00 -32.53 -1.29
C GLU A 406 5.57 -31.15 -0.95
N ALA A 407 5.65 -30.24 -1.92
CA ALA A 407 6.11 -28.86 -1.72
C ALA A 407 5.22 -28.09 -0.72
N VAL A 408 3.89 -28.19 -0.86
CA VAL A 408 2.92 -27.55 0.03
C VAL A 408 3.02 -28.09 1.45
N THR A 409 3.19 -29.41 1.60
CA THR A 409 3.35 -30.07 2.91
C THR A 409 4.68 -29.71 3.57
N ALA A 410 5.78 -29.72 2.81
CA ALA A 410 7.10 -29.35 3.30
C ALA A 410 7.10 -27.88 3.80
N ALA A 411 6.53 -26.97 3.02
CA ALA A 411 6.42 -25.57 3.41
C ALA A 411 5.61 -25.37 4.71
N LEU A 412 4.54 -26.17 4.94
CA LEU A 412 3.82 -26.14 6.21
C LEU A 412 4.68 -26.61 7.37
N ASN A 413 5.42 -27.71 7.20
CA ASN A 413 6.31 -28.23 8.24
C ASN A 413 7.42 -27.23 8.57
N ASP A 414 8.01 -26.58 7.57
CA ASP A 414 9.02 -25.54 7.74
C ASP A 414 8.45 -24.30 8.46
N ALA A 415 7.21 -23.93 8.17
CA ALA A 415 6.51 -22.85 8.86
C ALA A 415 6.30 -23.18 10.35
N VAL A 416 5.85 -24.39 10.65
CA VAL A 416 5.65 -24.87 12.03
C VAL A 416 6.98 -24.94 12.78
N ALA A 417 8.05 -25.37 12.12
CA ALA A 417 9.39 -25.41 12.72
C ALA A 417 9.91 -24.00 13.04
N ASP A 418 9.76 -23.03 12.12
CA ASP A 418 10.14 -21.62 12.35
C ASP A 418 9.35 -21.01 13.50
N LEU A 419 8.04 -21.20 13.54
CA LEU A 419 7.20 -20.72 14.64
C LEU A 419 7.50 -21.39 15.98
N THR A 420 7.85 -22.67 15.96
CA THR A 420 8.28 -23.40 17.18
C THR A 420 9.53 -22.76 17.80
N VAL A 421 10.48 -22.34 16.97
CA VAL A 421 11.69 -21.61 17.43
C VAL A 421 11.31 -20.25 18.05
N ARG A 422 10.33 -19.56 17.49
CA ARG A 422 9.94 -18.21 17.92
C ARG A 422 8.99 -18.20 19.11
N LEU A 423 7.99 -19.09 19.11
CA LEU A 423 6.87 -19.09 20.04
C LEU A 423 6.90 -20.26 21.03
N GLY A 424 7.87 -21.20 20.87
CA GLY A 424 7.98 -22.38 21.69
C GLY A 424 7.14 -23.55 21.16
N ARG A 425 7.25 -24.74 21.80
CA ARG A 425 6.66 -26.01 21.34
C ARG A 425 5.15 -26.14 21.59
N ASP A 426 4.59 -25.34 22.46
CA ASP A 426 3.17 -25.42 22.82
C ASP A 426 2.32 -24.55 21.90
N LEU A 427 1.81 -25.13 20.82
CA LEU A 427 0.99 -24.48 19.81
C LEU A 427 -0.27 -23.82 20.40
N THR A 428 -0.80 -24.33 21.52
CA THR A 428 -1.98 -23.75 22.19
C THR A 428 -1.71 -22.38 22.82
N ARG A 429 -0.44 -22.03 22.97
CA ARG A 429 0.02 -20.74 23.50
C ARG A 429 0.48 -19.78 22.40
N TRP A 430 0.51 -20.21 21.16
CA TRP A 430 0.91 -19.34 20.06
C TRP A 430 -0.08 -18.20 19.87
N ARG A 431 0.46 -17.04 19.62
CA ARG A 431 -0.29 -15.81 19.36
C ARG A 431 0.35 -15.09 18.19
N TRP A 432 -0.51 -14.63 17.26
CA TRP A 432 -0.07 -13.86 16.12
C TRP A 432 0.66 -12.57 16.54
N ASP A 433 0.14 -11.85 17.53
CA ASP A 433 0.65 -10.57 17.99
C ASP A 433 2.00 -10.64 18.74
N GLU A 434 2.50 -11.83 19.07
CA GLU A 434 3.84 -11.99 19.61
C GLU A 434 4.92 -11.84 18.55
N VAL A 435 4.65 -12.27 17.32
CA VAL A 435 5.54 -12.14 16.17
C VAL A 435 5.13 -10.98 15.25
N HIS A 436 3.82 -10.71 15.14
CA HIS A 436 3.24 -9.68 14.30
C HIS A 436 3.10 -8.35 15.05
N ARG A 437 4.22 -7.73 15.26
CA ARG A 437 4.29 -6.47 16.01
C ARG A 437 4.32 -5.29 15.06
N ALA A 438 3.49 -4.27 15.31
CA ALA A 438 3.63 -2.99 14.64
C ALA A 438 4.89 -2.28 15.15
N VAL A 439 5.79 -1.93 14.24
CA VAL A 439 7.08 -1.32 14.55
C VAL A 439 7.13 0.09 13.98
N PHE A 440 7.42 1.06 14.86
CA PHE A 440 7.57 2.47 14.55
C PHE A 440 9.03 2.87 14.76
N PRO A 441 9.89 2.72 13.73
CA PRO A 441 11.30 3.02 13.84
C PRO A 441 11.53 4.52 13.88
N HIS A 442 12.41 4.95 14.76
CA HIS A 442 12.89 6.33 14.76
C HIS A 442 14.04 6.49 13.74
N GLN A 443 14.23 7.68 13.16
CA GLN A 443 15.30 7.92 12.18
C GLN A 443 16.72 7.64 12.70
N LEU A 444 16.94 7.71 14.01
CA LEU A 444 18.20 7.37 14.68
C LEU A 444 18.28 5.92 15.16
N ASP A 445 17.36 5.04 14.78
CA ASP A 445 17.35 3.65 15.26
C ASP A 445 18.47 2.78 14.66
N SER A 446 19.13 3.26 13.60
CA SER A 446 20.38 2.68 13.10
C SER A 446 21.50 2.68 14.17
N ILE A 447 21.41 3.57 15.17
CA ILE A 447 22.27 3.56 16.35
C ILE A 447 21.66 2.57 17.35
N ALA A 448 22.20 1.35 17.42
CA ALA A 448 21.62 0.23 18.18
C ALA A 448 21.30 0.58 19.66
N MET A 449 22.13 1.42 20.28
CA MET A 449 21.95 1.86 21.68
C MET A 449 20.74 2.78 21.86
N LEU A 450 20.33 3.53 20.82
CA LEU A 450 19.19 4.46 20.87
C LEU A 450 17.87 3.79 20.50
N ARG A 451 17.90 2.67 19.78
CA ARG A 451 16.71 1.95 19.30
C ARG A 451 15.69 1.63 20.43
N PRO A 452 16.06 1.06 21.57
CA PRO A 452 15.09 0.76 22.65
C PRO A 452 14.46 2.00 23.28
N ILE A 453 15.12 3.15 23.16
CA ILE A 453 14.67 4.41 23.76
C ILE A 453 13.74 5.17 22.78
N LEU A 454 14.08 5.15 21.49
CA LEU A 454 13.45 5.99 20.47
C LEU A 454 12.36 5.25 19.68
N SER A 455 12.61 4.02 19.27
CA SER A 455 11.63 3.26 18.48
C SER A 455 10.55 2.65 19.38
N ARG A 456 9.38 2.42 18.79
CA ARG A 456 8.25 1.78 19.47
C ARG A 456 7.87 0.50 18.76
N SER A 457 7.40 -0.48 19.50
CA SER A 457 6.87 -1.74 18.99
C SER A 457 5.74 -2.21 19.89
N ILE A 458 4.60 -2.52 19.29
CA ILE A 458 3.40 -2.95 20.01
C ILE A 458 2.79 -4.18 19.33
N PRO A 459 2.27 -5.17 20.11
CA PRO A 459 1.51 -6.29 19.54
C PRO A 459 0.34 -5.79 18.68
N ASN A 460 0.07 -6.43 17.53
CA ASN A 460 -1.07 -6.07 16.70
C ASN A 460 -1.61 -7.29 15.96
N GLY A 461 -2.80 -7.16 15.37
CA GLY A 461 -3.44 -8.16 14.51
C GLY A 461 -3.54 -7.66 13.07
N GLY A 462 -4.32 -8.39 12.27
CA GLY A 462 -4.51 -8.11 10.85
C GLY A 462 -3.42 -8.71 9.96
N ASP A 463 -3.54 -8.49 8.67
CA ASP A 463 -2.56 -8.79 7.62
C ASP A 463 -2.66 -7.74 6.50
N TRP A 464 -2.00 -7.95 5.36
CA TRP A 464 -2.02 -7.01 4.23
C TRP A 464 -3.39 -6.90 3.54
N SER A 465 -4.27 -7.90 3.72
CA SER A 465 -5.60 -7.99 3.09
C SER A 465 -6.75 -7.55 4.01
N THR A 466 -6.48 -7.31 5.29
CA THR A 466 -7.49 -6.90 6.27
C THR A 466 -7.75 -5.40 6.22
N VAL A 467 -8.95 -4.96 6.63
CA VAL A 467 -9.27 -3.51 6.72
C VAL A 467 -8.35 -2.84 7.74
N ASN A 468 -8.17 -3.45 8.92
CA ASN A 468 -7.10 -3.05 9.84
C ASN A 468 -5.76 -3.59 9.33
N VAL A 469 -5.23 -2.92 8.31
CA VAL A 469 -4.08 -3.40 7.55
C VAL A 469 -2.80 -3.45 8.36
N GLY A 470 -2.04 -4.55 8.19
CA GLY A 470 -0.71 -4.72 8.73
C GLY A 470 0.16 -5.52 7.76
N THR A 471 1.05 -4.83 7.02
CA THR A 471 1.87 -5.46 5.99
C THR A 471 3.26 -5.77 6.52
N VAL A 472 3.73 -6.99 6.27
CA VAL A 472 5.09 -7.44 6.56
C VAL A 472 6.03 -7.19 5.38
N SER A 473 7.34 -7.28 5.59
CA SER A 473 8.35 -7.26 4.53
C SER A 473 9.14 -8.56 4.52
N ALA A 474 9.70 -8.93 3.36
CA ALA A 474 10.43 -10.18 3.20
C ALA A 474 11.69 -10.27 4.09
N ASP A 475 12.39 -9.13 4.27
CA ASP A 475 13.59 -9.01 5.11
C ASP A 475 13.30 -9.13 6.61
N ARG A 476 12.06 -8.86 7.00
CA ARG A 476 11.57 -8.96 8.39
C ARG A 476 10.22 -9.66 8.42
N PRO A 477 10.21 -10.95 8.17
CA PRO A 477 8.99 -11.73 8.17
C PRO A 477 8.28 -11.56 9.52
N TYR A 478 6.98 -11.38 9.47
CA TYR A 478 6.05 -11.17 10.59
C TYR A 478 5.99 -9.75 11.16
N GLU A 479 7.05 -8.91 11.16
CA GLU A 479 6.94 -7.53 11.66
C GLU A 479 6.08 -6.65 10.75
N GLN A 480 5.12 -5.93 11.31
CA GLN A 480 4.36 -4.92 10.56
C GLN A 480 5.23 -3.68 10.33
N ARG A 481 5.52 -3.40 9.06
CA ARG A 481 6.27 -2.23 8.62
C ARG A 481 5.39 -1.16 7.99
N SER A 482 4.21 -1.54 7.55
CA SER A 482 3.20 -0.63 7.04
C SER A 482 1.87 -0.91 7.72
N VAL A 483 1.29 0.12 8.31
CA VAL A 483 0.05 0.06 9.10
C VAL A 483 -0.84 1.26 8.76
N ALA A 484 -2.13 1.19 9.10
CA ALA A 484 -3.00 2.35 9.11
C ALA A 484 -2.55 3.30 10.24
N SER A 485 -1.59 4.18 9.98
CA SER A 485 -0.99 5.05 11.00
C SER A 485 -2.00 6.07 11.53
N TYR A 486 -2.70 6.76 10.65
CA TYR A 486 -3.74 7.73 10.99
C TYR A 486 -5.12 7.17 10.63
N ARG A 487 -6.05 7.24 11.57
CA ARG A 487 -7.46 6.89 11.35
C ARG A 487 -8.33 8.07 11.75
N GLU A 488 -9.29 8.41 10.91
CA GLU A 488 -10.30 9.41 11.21
C GLU A 488 -11.69 8.91 10.86
N ILE A 489 -12.68 9.42 11.57
CA ILE A 489 -14.10 9.25 11.32
C ILE A 489 -14.69 10.65 11.35
N ILE A 490 -15.09 11.16 10.21
CA ILE A 490 -15.65 12.48 10.09
C ILE A 490 -17.18 12.39 10.09
N ASP A 491 -17.79 13.03 11.09
CA ASP A 491 -19.24 13.22 11.17
C ASP A 491 -19.58 14.65 10.76
N LEU A 492 -20.20 14.81 9.60
CA LEU A 492 -20.64 16.10 9.06
C LEU A 492 -22.06 16.47 9.49
N SER A 493 -22.72 15.61 10.27
CA SER A 493 -24.02 15.94 10.87
C SER A 493 -23.92 17.06 11.91
N PRO A 494 -25.04 17.66 12.31
CA PRO A 494 -25.05 18.66 13.40
C PRO A 494 -24.50 18.14 14.73
N ALA A 495 -24.50 16.83 14.97
CA ALA A 495 -23.92 16.20 16.16
C ALA A 495 -22.40 16.36 16.21
N ASN A 496 -21.74 16.38 15.03
CA ASN A 496 -20.30 16.58 14.88
C ASN A 496 -19.46 15.67 15.79
N ASP A 497 -19.75 14.37 15.80
CA ASP A 497 -19.01 13.36 16.58
C ASP A 497 -17.78 12.85 15.80
N SER A 498 -17.03 13.80 15.22
CA SER A 498 -15.80 13.49 14.48
C SER A 498 -14.69 13.06 15.43
N ARG A 499 -13.91 12.04 15.02
CA ARG A 499 -12.93 11.37 15.85
C ARG A 499 -11.67 11.03 15.07
N PHE A 500 -10.52 10.96 15.74
CA PHE A 500 -9.25 10.54 15.15
C PHE A 500 -8.39 9.76 16.13
N ILE A 501 -7.39 9.06 15.60
CA ILE A 501 -6.27 8.50 16.34
C ILE A 501 -5.05 8.40 15.41
N ASP A 502 -3.88 8.77 15.91
CA ASP A 502 -2.60 8.56 15.23
C ASP A 502 -1.80 7.44 15.93
N ALA A 503 -0.79 6.93 15.22
CA ALA A 503 -0.10 5.70 15.60
C ALA A 503 0.76 5.80 16.85
N VAL A 504 1.43 6.94 17.10
CA VAL A 504 2.41 7.07 18.19
C VAL A 504 2.04 8.20 19.13
N GLY A 505 2.26 9.44 18.72
CA GLY A 505 1.98 10.66 19.46
C GLY A 505 2.47 11.87 18.67
N GLU A 506 2.07 13.07 19.10
CA GLU A 506 2.31 14.31 18.35
C GLU A 506 3.69 14.94 18.60
N SER A 507 4.49 14.39 19.50
CA SER A 507 5.80 14.95 19.81
C SER A 507 6.95 14.11 19.27
N GLY A 508 7.85 14.73 18.52
CA GLY A 508 9.12 14.11 18.13
C GLY A 508 10.16 13.99 19.26
N HIS A 509 9.87 14.51 20.45
CA HIS A 509 10.80 14.51 21.57
C HIS A 509 10.56 13.32 22.52
N PRO A 510 11.52 12.38 22.67
CA PRO A 510 11.30 11.12 23.38
C PRO A 510 11.02 11.26 24.89
N LEU A 511 11.33 12.41 25.49
CA LEU A 511 11.01 12.71 26.91
C LEU A 511 9.66 13.45 27.06
N SER A 512 8.98 13.75 25.97
CA SER A 512 7.64 14.32 26.04
C SER A 512 6.63 13.25 26.42
N ARG A 513 5.64 13.62 27.26
CA ARG A 513 4.49 12.78 27.54
C ARG A 513 3.61 12.48 26.30
N HIS A 514 3.81 13.26 25.22
CA HIS A 514 3.11 13.14 23.96
C HIS A 514 3.93 12.44 22.88
N TYR A 515 4.99 11.71 23.26
CA TYR A 515 5.80 10.97 22.32
C TYR A 515 5.11 9.68 21.82
N ASP A 516 4.37 9.01 22.71
CA ASP A 516 3.71 7.74 22.43
C ASP A 516 2.37 7.56 23.16
N ASP A 517 1.74 8.67 23.55
CA ASP A 517 0.49 8.66 24.34
C ASP A 517 -0.75 8.22 23.54
N PHE A 518 -0.65 8.10 22.22
CA PHE A 518 -1.70 7.57 21.36
C PHE A 518 -1.58 6.06 21.12
N LEU A 519 -0.39 5.48 21.30
CA LEU A 519 -0.04 4.14 20.85
C LEU A 519 -0.99 3.04 21.35
N GLN A 520 -1.40 3.09 22.62
CA GLN A 520 -2.32 2.11 23.20
C GLN A 520 -3.75 2.26 22.69
N ASP A 521 -4.21 3.49 22.44
CA ASP A 521 -5.52 3.76 21.89
C ASP A 521 -5.54 3.38 20.41
N TRP A 522 -4.47 3.67 19.67
CA TRP A 522 -4.30 3.27 18.28
C TRP A 522 -4.37 1.75 18.08
N GLN A 523 -3.65 0.97 18.91
CA GLN A 523 -3.68 -0.50 18.88
C GLN A 523 -5.10 -1.05 19.07
N LYS A 524 -5.87 -0.43 19.97
CA LYS A 524 -7.22 -0.87 20.34
C LYS A 524 -8.31 -0.24 19.47
N VAL A 525 -7.92 0.48 18.41
CA VAL A 525 -8.82 1.23 17.52
C VAL A 525 -9.79 2.11 18.33
N ARG A 526 -9.25 2.82 19.31
CA ARG A 526 -9.97 3.82 20.11
C ARG A 526 -9.63 5.21 19.63
N TYR A 527 -10.60 6.09 19.65
CA TYR A 527 -10.48 7.42 19.07
C TYR A 527 -10.54 8.51 20.11
N ARG A 528 -9.97 9.66 19.74
CA ARG A 528 -10.09 10.93 20.43
C ARG A 528 -11.00 11.87 19.65
N PRO A 529 -11.76 12.77 20.31
CA PRO A 529 -12.66 13.68 19.61
C PRO A 529 -11.89 14.73 18.80
N MET A 530 -12.36 15.02 17.59
CA MET A 530 -11.90 16.15 16.76
C MET A 530 -12.71 17.41 17.10
N ARG A 531 -12.16 18.26 17.94
CA ARG A 531 -12.85 19.48 18.39
C ARG A 531 -12.57 20.66 17.48
N MET A 532 -13.59 21.25 16.88
CA MET A 532 -13.48 22.41 15.97
C MET A 532 -14.09 23.68 16.53
N GLU A 533 -15.08 23.58 17.41
CA GLU A 533 -15.72 24.75 17.97
C GLU A 533 -14.75 25.50 18.89
N ARG A 534 -14.67 26.83 18.70
CA ARG A 534 -13.73 27.69 19.42
C ARG A 534 -13.81 27.51 20.94
N LYS A 535 -15.04 27.45 21.48
CA LYS A 535 -15.28 27.22 22.91
C LYS A 535 -14.66 25.92 23.44
N ASP A 536 -14.73 24.85 22.64
CA ASP A 536 -14.24 23.52 23.02
C ASP A 536 -12.71 23.46 22.92
N VAL A 537 -12.13 24.14 21.91
CA VAL A 537 -10.68 24.28 21.76
C VAL A 537 -10.10 25.12 22.89
N GLU A 538 -10.73 26.27 23.21
CA GLU A 538 -10.29 27.15 24.29
C GLU A 538 -10.42 26.48 25.68
N ALA A 539 -11.48 25.70 25.89
CA ALA A 539 -11.66 24.95 27.16
C ALA A 539 -10.60 23.87 27.37
N GLY A 540 -10.07 23.29 26.28
CA GLY A 540 -8.99 22.27 26.34
C GLY A 540 -7.58 22.84 26.21
N ALA A 541 -7.42 24.15 26.02
CA ALA A 541 -6.13 24.77 25.78
C ALA A 541 -5.22 24.72 27.03
N ILE A 542 -4.01 24.23 26.87
CA ILE A 542 -2.97 24.19 27.91
C ILE A 542 -1.95 25.32 27.74
N GLY A 543 -2.05 26.09 26.68
CA GLY A 543 -1.18 27.22 26.36
C GLY A 543 -1.62 27.95 25.11
N HIS A 544 -1.10 29.15 24.93
CA HIS A 544 -1.34 29.98 23.75
C HIS A 544 -0.01 30.44 23.15
N LEU A 545 0.16 30.23 21.86
CA LEU A 545 1.28 30.77 21.07
C LEU A 545 0.75 31.84 20.12
N ARG A 546 1.31 33.04 20.22
CA ARG A 546 1.00 34.13 19.27
C ARG A 546 2.21 34.38 18.38
N LEU A 547 2.03 34.14 17.09
CA LEU A 547 3.02 34.48 16.07
C LEU A 547 2.72 35.89 15.56
N THR A 548 3.70 36.78 15.59
CA THR A 548 3.61 38.13 15.04
C THR A 548 4.63 38.28 13.91
N PRO A 549 4.27 38.96 12.80
CA PRO A 549 5.26 39.31 11.77
C PRO A 549 6.38 40.17 12.40
N ARG A 550 7.60 39.97 11.94
CA ARG A 550 8.74 40.83 12.28
C ARG A 550 8.70 42.10 11.47
#